data_918b6edc894c70bfceb456ce643dd3cb
#
_entry.id   918b6edc894c70bfceb456ce643dd3cb
#
_cell.length_a   1.000
_cell.length_b   1.000
_cell.length_c   1.000
_cell.angle_alpha   90.00
_cell.angle_beta   90.00
_cell.angle_gamma   90.00
#
_symmetry.space_group_name_H-M   'P 1'
#
loop_
_entity.id
_entity.type
_entity.pdbx_description
1 polymer ?
#
loop_
_entity_poly.entity_id
_entity_poly.type
_entity_poly.pdbx_seq_one_letter_code
_entity_poly.pdbx_strand_id
1 'polypeptide(L)'
;MRLTRIATVAAAGLMLLPVAACGSSGSKGSAGPDAGSNPSADAGTTLTYWASNQGTSLDNDKQVLTPELDKFTAQTGIKVDLEVVPWSDLLNRVLAATTSGKGPDVVNIGNTWSASVQATGAFLPFDSANLDAVGGKSRFLAGSMSATGAVGQDPVAVPLYSLAYALYYNKKQFAAAGITTPPKTWDEFEADAKKLTTPGHWALSLEGGSKTENIHSAFMLSQQQGGSFFDDSGKATFNTPQNVAGIKQYIDFMQTDKIVNPSDAQYSNGTEALKDFATGVTSMVFWQAASGSLKQFGMDPADIGVAPIPLPATMPAGGKKVTSMVAGINMAIFKNTKNKDAALKFVKFMTSTPEQQILNKTYGSLPSVSDAYSDPAFQTPDVQVFKDILSNTAAPMPPVAGESQFETLVGTAMTNLMADAATGKTVTSDDIAS
;
A
#
# COMPACT_ATOMS: atom_id res chain seq x y z
N MET A 1 26.73 49.27 -37.09
CA MET A 1 26.15 50.11 -38.19
C MET A 1 24.64 50.17 -37.98
N ARG A 2 24.16 51.39 -37.65
CA ARG A 2 22.80 52.00 -37.80
C ARG A 2 21.59 51.14 -37.43
N LEU A 3 20.90 51.33 -36.30
CA LEU A 3 19.88 52.37 -35.98
C LEU A 3 18.83 52.59 -37.09
N THR A 4 17.59 52.26 -36.78
CA THR A 4 16.49 53.24 -36.96
C THR A 4 15.29 52.85 -36.08
N ARG A 5 14.92 53.81 -35.24
CA ARG A 5 13.67 53.91 -34.47
C ARG A 5 12.59 54.46 -35.40
N ILE A 6 11.31 54.12 -35.20
CA ILE A 6 10.20 55.10 -35.36
C ILE A 6 9.10 54.69 -34.35
N ALA A 7 8.67 55.73 -33.65
CA ALA A 7 7.56 55.77 -32.69
C ALA A 7 6.33 56.47 -33.33
N THR A 8 5.28 56.45 -32.56
CA THR A 8 4.07 57.33 -32.59
C THR A 8 2.77 56.61 -32.97
N VAL A 9 1.56 56.81 -32.40
CA VAL A 9 1.01 57.77 -31.42
C VAL A 9 -0.36 57.21 -30.98
N ALA A 10 -0.81 57.59 -29.81
CA ALA A 10 -2.07 57.30 -29.13
C ALA A 10 -3.34 57.83 -29.81
N ALA A 11 -4.47 57.23 -29.53
CA ALA A 11 -5.74 57.98 -29.46
C ALA A 11 -6.69 57.33 -28.42
N ALA A 12 -7.05 58.11 -27.42
CA ALA A 12 -8.05 57.82 -26.40
C ALA A 12 -9.47 58.10 -26.95
N GLY A 13 -10.42 57.27 -26.51
CA GLY A 13 -11.84 57.50 -26.76
C GLY A 13 -12.66 57.07 -25.55
N LEU A 14 -12.98 58.03 -24.70
CA LEU A 14 -14.03 57.95 -23.66
C LEU A 14 -15.41 58.00 -24.31
N MET A 15 -16.32 57.11 -23.91
CA MET A 15 -17.76 57.47 -23.93
C MET A 15 -18.55 56.73 -22.82
N LEU A 16 -19.37 57.56 -22.22
CA LEU A 16 -20.17 57.46 -21.02
C LEU A 16 -21.34 56.47 -21.08
N LEU A 17 -21.74 56.06 -19.85
CA LEU A 17 -22.97 55.38 -19.48
C LEU A 17 -24.26 56.16 -19.86
N PRO A 18 -25.43 55.46 -19.86
CA PRO A 18 -26.40 55.81 -18.82
C PRO A 18 -27.02 54.59 -18.07
N VAL A 19 -27.28 54.84 -16.80
CA VAL A 19 -28.16 54.16 -15.89
C VAL A 19 -29.61 54.39 -16.26
N ALA A 20 -30.46 53.36 -16.24
CA ALA A 20 -31.89 53.53 -16.04
C ALA A 20 -32.43 52.35 -15.17
N ALA A 21 -33.14 52.77 -14.14
CA ALA A 21 -33.71 51.92 -13.09
C ALA A 21 -35.20 51.61 -13.34
N CYS A 22 -35.68 50.61 -12.61
CA CYS A 22 -37.03 50.35 -12.14
C CYS A 22 -38.07 49.67 -13.04
N GLY A 23 -38.67 48.62 -12.46
CA GLY A 23 -40.00 48.16 -12.75
C GLY A 23 -40.29 46.71 -12.37
N SER A 24 -40.95 46.56 -11.23
CA SER A 24 -41.46 45.29 -10.66
C SER A 24 -42.61 44.66 -11.47
N SER A 25 -42.70 43.37 -11.50
CA SER A 25 -43.85 42.56 -11.05
C SER A 25 -43.89 41.16 -11.71
N GLY A 26 -43.98 40.18 -10.91
CA GLY A 26 -44.31 38.82 -10.89
C GLY A 26 -44.88 38.08 -12.11
N SER A 27 -44.40 36.90 -12.32
CA SER A 27 -45.22 35.70 -12.51
C SER A 27 -44.42 34.40 -12.38
N LYS A 28 -45.06 33.39 -11.84
CA LYS A 28 -44.61 32.02 -11.63
C LYS A 28 -44.33 31.34 -12.97
N GLY A 29 -43.26 30.54 -13.02
CA GLY A 29 -43.02 29.68 -14.15
C GLY A 29 -41.83 28.76 -13.98
N SER A 30 -42.08 27.53 -13.61
CA SER A 30 -41.35 26.30 -13.97
C SER A 30 -39.87 26.20 -13.66
N ALA A 31 -39.56 25.30 -12.76
CA ALA A 31 -38.24 24.74 -12.47
C ALA A 31 -37.68 24.00 -13.70
N GLY A 32 -36.55 24.43 -14.19
CA GLY A 32 -35.63 23.63 -15.01
C GLY A 32 -34.44 23.25 -14.15
N PRO A 33 -33.95 22.00 -14.24
CA PRO A 33 -32.76 21.59 -13.52
C PRO A 33 -31.52 21.86 -14.37
N ASP A 34 -30.88 23.00 -14.17
CA ASP A 34 -29.49 23.18 -14.55
C ASP A 34 -28.74 23.84 -13.39
N ALA A 35 -28.34 23.02 -12.45
CA ALA A 35 -27.26 23.37 -11.54
C ALA A 35 -25.96 23.32 -12.34
N GLY A 36 -25.67 24.35 -13.10
CA GLY A 36 -24.35 24.59 -13.64
C GLY A 36 -23.36 24.61 -12.47
N SER A 37 -22.56 23.60 -12.33
CA SER A 37 -21.44 23.57 -11.40
C SER A 37 -20.52 24.73 -11.75
N ASN A 38 -20.43 25.72 -10.86
CA ASN A 38 -19.39 26.75 -10.96
C ASN A 38 -18.03 26.01 -11.05
N PRO A 39 -17.20 26.33 -12.04
CA PRO A 39 -15.86 25.72 -12.09
C PRO A 39 -15.15 26.02 -10.77
N SER A 40 -14.54 24.97 -10.17
CA SER A 40 -13.74 25.09 -8.97
C SER A 40 -12.70 26.20 -9.14
N ALA A 41 -12.38 26.94 -8.08
CA ALA A 41 -11.32 27.96 -8.11
C ALA A 41 -9.97 27.38 -8.60
N ASP A 42 -9.81 26.05 -8.53
CA ASP A 42 -8.62 25.31 -8.96
C ASP A 42 -8.74 24.72 -10.38
N ALA A 43 -9.80 25.05 -11.13
CA ALA A 43 -9.96 24.57 -12.51
C ALA A 43 -8.80 25.03 -13.38
N GLY A 44 -8.22 24.10 -14.17
CA GLY A 44 -7.03 24.33 -14.97
C GLY A 44 -5.70 24.02 -14.27
N THR A 45 -5.72 23.73 -12.96
CA THR A 45 -4.55 23.23 -12.23
C THR A 45 -4.18 21.81 -12.70
N THR A 46 -2.89 21.52 -12.75
CA THR A 46 -2.37 20.14 -12.95
C THR A 46 -1.64 19.72 -11.68
N LEU A 47 -2.09 18.62 -11.08
CA LEU A 47 -1.42 17.95 -9.98
C LEU A 47 -0.46 16.89 -10.52
N THR A 48 0.68 16.70 -9.85
CA THR A 48 1.56 15.56 -10.05
C THR A 48 1.26 14.50 -8.98
N TYR A 49 1.09 13.24 -9.42
CA TYR A 49 0.77 12.14 -8.52
C TYR A 49 1.70 10.94 -8.74
N TRP A 50 2.43 10.55 -7.71
CA TRP A 50 3.18 9.28 -7.69
C TRP A 50 2.33 8.20 -7.03
N ALA A 51 1.83 7.28 -7.84
CA ALA A 51 1.12 6.08 -7.37
C ALA A 51 2.11 4.94 -7.17
N SER A 52 1.89 4.11 -6.15
CA SER A 52 2.59 2.84 -5.98
C SER A 52 2.06 1.80 -6.96
N ASN A 53 2.90 0.85 -7.38
CA ASN A 53 2.46 -0.30 -8.17
C ASN A 53 1.60 -1.24 -7.29
N GLN A 54 0.33 -1.38 -7.62
CA GLN A 54 -0.63 -2.27 -6.95
C GLN A 54 -1.12 -3.39 -7.86
N GLY A 55 -1.13 -3.16 -9.15
CA GLY A 55 -1.55 -4.11 -10.16
C GLY A 55 -0.44 -5.06 -10.59
N THR A 56 -0.70 -5.81 -11.65
CA THR A 56 0.22 -6.82 -12.21
C THR A 56 1.40 -6.22 -12.97
N SER A 57 1.37 -4.94 -13.25
CA SER A 57 2.44 -4.16 -13.88
C SER A 57 2.17 -2.66 -13.74
N LEU A 58 3.20 -1.82 -13.99
CA LEU A 58 3.05 -0.35 -14.02
C LEU A 58 2.04 0.10 -15.09
N ASP A 59 1.97 -0.58 -16.23
CA ASP A 59 1.00 -0.28 -17.29
C ASP A 59 -0.42 -0.71 -16.89
N ASN A 60 -0.55 -1.82 -16.15
CA ASN A 60 -1.84 -2.22 -15.59
C ASN A 60 -2.36 -1.17 -14.60
N ASP A 61 -1.52 -0.65 -13.72
CA ASP A 61 -1.92 0.43 -12.82
C ASP A 61 -2.36 1.70 -13.56
N LYS A 62 -1.65 2.09 -14.64
CA LYS A 62 -2.08 3.20 -15.47
C LYS A 62 -3.45 2.95 -16.10
N GLN A 63 -3.70 1.72 -16.60
CA GLN A 63 -5.01 1.36 -17.16
C GLN A 63 -6.14 1.41 -16.13
N VAL A 64 -5.86 1.07 -14.87
CA VAL A 64 -6.84 1.13 -13.77
C VAL A 64 -7.06 2.55 -13.30
N LEU A 65 -5.99 3.33 -13.12
CA LEU A 65 -6.08 4.66 -12.50
C LEU A 65 -6.53 5.73 -13.49
N THR A 66 -6.09 5.70 -14.75
CA THR A 66 -6.38 6.79 -15.72
C THR A 66 -7.87 7.09 -15.87
N PRO A 67 -8.79 6.10 -16.02
CA PRO A 67 -10.22 6.41 -16.11
C PRO A 67 -10.77 7.15 -14.87
N GLU A 68 -10.26 6.83 -13.68
CA GLU A 68 -10.69 7.48 -12.43
C GLU A 68 -10.12 8.91 -12.33
N LEU A 69 -8.87 9.13 -12.80
CA LEU A 69 -8.29 10.47 -12.89
C LEU A 69 -9.00 11.35 -13.93
N ASP A 70 -9.42 10.78 -15.05
CA ASP A 70 -10.25 11.45 -16.06
C ASP A 70 -11.61 11.85 -15.49
N LYS A 71 -12.23 10.95 -14.70
CA LYS A 71 -13.47 11.24 -13.97
C LYS A 71 -13.29 12.40 -12.98
N PHE A 72 -12.19 12.39 -12.20
CA PHE A 72 -11.86 13.51 -11.31
C PHE A 72 -11.69 14.81 -12.08
N THR A 73 -10.97 14.77 -13.21
CA THR A 73 -10.77 15.93 -14.08
C THR A 73 -12.09 16.47 -14.63
N ALA A 74 -12.98 15.58 -15.08
CA ALA A 74 -14.29 15.97 -15.59
C ALA A 74 -15.18 16.63 -14.51
N GLN A 75 -15.06 16.19 -13.25
CA GLN A 75 -15.84 16.72 -12.12
C GLN A 75 -15.31 18.07 -11.60
N THR A 76 -14.00 18.29 -11.68
CA THR A 76 -13.35 19.41 -10.98
C THR A 76 -12.62 20.40 -11.87
N GLY A 77 -12.31 20.02 -13.11
CA GLY A 77 -11.43 20.79 -14.01
C GLY A 77 -9.94 20.69 -13.63
N ILE A 78 -9.58 19.92 -12.59
CA ILE A 78 -8.20 19.69 -12.14
C ILE A 78 -7.64 18.47 -12.88
N LYS A 79 -6.50 18.62 -13.54
CA LYS A 79 -5.79 17.52 -14.20
C LYS A 79 -4.86 16.81 -13.22
N VAL A 80 -4.58 15.52 -13.46
CA VAL A 80 -3.62 14.76 -12.69
C VAL A 80 -2.61 14.11 -13.64
N ASP A 81 -1.34 14.47 -13.46
CA ASP A 81 -0.22 13.85 -14.15
C ASP A 81 0.28 12.67 -13.31
N LEU A 82 0.00 11.46 -13.79
CA LEU A 82 0.22 10.20 -13.10
C LEU A 82 1.60 9.62 -13.45
N GLU A 83 2.38 9.31 -12.43
CA GLU A 83 3.53 8.43 -12.51
C GLU A 83 3.33 7.22 -11.59
N VAL A 84 3.34 6.00 -12.14
CA VAL A 84 3.34 4.77 -11.34
C VAL A 84 4.78 4.39 -11.05
N VAL A 85 5.11 4.25 -9.76
CA VAL A 85 6.47 3.97 -9.29
C VAL A 85 6.54 2.55 -8.72
N PRO A 86 7.51 1.72 -9.15
CA PRO A 86 7.67 0.38 -8.59
C PRO A 86 8.10 0.45 -7.13
N TRP A 87 7.69 -0.54 -6.34
CA TRP A 87 7.99 -0.61 -4.90
C TRP A 87 9.49 -0.61 -4.60
N SER A 88 10.31 -1.25 -5.46
CA SER A 88 11.79 -1.24 -5.34
C SER A 88 12.41 0.15 -5.29
N ASP A 89 11.75 1.15 -5.88
CA ASP A 89 12.27 2.51 -6.04
C ASP A 89 11.53 3.54 -5.17
N LEU A 90 10.28 3.26 -4.81
CA LEU A 90 9.36 4.26 -4.27
C LEU A 90 9.90 4.92 -2.99
N LEU A 91 10.35 4.12 -2.00
CA LEU A 91 10.86 4.66 -0.74
C LEU A 91 12.06 5.59 -0.97
N ASN A 92 13.02 5.14 -1.79
CA ASN A 92 14.23 5.94 -2.09
C ASN A 92 13.87 7.25 -2.79
N ARG A 93 12.91 7.22 -3.72
CA ARG A 93 12.43 8.41 -4.43
C ARG A 93 11.72 9.38 -3.48
N VAL A 94 10.87 8.87 -2.58
CA VAL A 94 10.20 9.67 -1.56
C VAL A 94 11.22 10.36 -0.66
N LEU A 95 12.21 9.63 -0.12
CA LEU A 95 13.25 10.20 0.74
C LEU A 95 14.11 11.24 0.00
N ALA A 96 14.48 10.98 -1.25
CA ALA A 96 15.21 11.95 -2.09
C ALA A 96 14.37 13.22 -2.34
N ALA A 97 13.06 13.08 -2.54
CA ALA A 97 12.13 14.19 -2.72
C ALA A 97 12.00 15.05 -1.45
N THR A 98 11.99 14.43 -0.25
CA THR A 98 11.96 15.20 1.02
C THR A 98 13.19 16.09 1.19
N THR A 99 14.35 15.62 0.74
CA THR A 99 15.62 16.35 0.85
C THR A 99 15.78 17.42 -0.24
N SER A 100 15.41 17.09 -1.48
CA SER A 100 15.57 18.01 -2.63
C SER A 100 14.46 19.05 -2.76
N GLY A 101 13.31 18.82 -2.12
CA GLY A 101 12.10 19.61 -2.30
C GLY A 101 11.45 19.44 -3.69
N LYS A 102 11.84 18.42 -4.46
CA LYS A 102 11.35 18.12 -5.81
C LYS A 102 10.48 16.86 -5.81
N GLY A 103 9.45 16.85 -4.96
CA GLY A 103 8.44 15.81 -4.92
C GLY A 103 7.22 16.14 -5.77
N PRO A 104 6.31 15.17 -5.96
CA PRO A 104 4.99 15.40 -6.54
C PRO A 104 4.10 16.21 -5.59
N ASP A 105 2.91 16.62 -6.04
CA ASP A 105 1.91 17.19 -5.14
C ASP A 105 1.37 16.13 -4.18
N VAL A 106 1.02 14.95 -4.72
CA VAL A 106 0.46 13.81 -3.96
C VAL A 106 1.28 12.56 -4.23
N VAL A 107 1.47 11.73 -3.20
CA VAL A 107 2.23 10.49 -3.31
C VAL A 107 1.62 9.37 -2.48
N ASN A 108 1.68 8.14 -2.99
CA ASN A 108 1.44 6.94 -2.21
C ASN A 108 2.69 6.59 -1.39
N ILE A 109 2.47 6.23 -0.13
CA ILE A 109 3.53 5.71 0.76
C ILE A 109 3.07 4.40 1.39
N GLY A 110 4.01 3.53 1.71
CA GLY A 110 3.74 2.41 2.61
C GLY A 110 3.34 2.94 3.99
N ASN A 111 2.38 2.32 4.62
CA ASN A 111 1.89 2.78 5.92
C ASN A 111 2.98 2.74 7.01
N THR A 112 3.93 1.79 6.94
CA THR A 112 5.07 1.68 7.85
C THR A 112 5.98 2.91 7.79
N TRP A 113 6.09 3.57 6.63
CA TRP A 113 6.95 4.74 6.43
C TRP A 113 6.38 6.03 7.03
N SER A 114 5.10 6.05 7.42
CA SER A 114 4.40 7.28 7.79
C SER A 114 5.10 8.08 8.91
N ALA A 115 5.55 7.43 9.98
CA ALA A 115 6.27 8.10 11.06
C ALA A 115 7.64 8.63 10.63
N SER A 116 8.36 7.91 9.79
CA SER A 116 9.67 8.31 9.25
C SER A 116 9.55 9.52 8.33
N VAL A 117 8.61 9.48 7.38
CA VAL A 117 8.40 10.62 6.47
C VAL A 117 7.84 11.83 7.22
N GLN A 118 7.04 11.62 8.27
CA GLN A 118 6.58 12.68 9.17
C GLN A 118 7.76 13.41 9.83
N ALA A 119 8.75 12.67 10.32
CA ALA A 119 9.92 13.22 10.98
C ALA A 119 10.76 14.12 10.05
N THR A 120 10.65 13.98 8.73
CA THR A 120 11.32 14.87 7.77
C THR A 120 10.73 16.28 7.72
N GLY A 121 9.49 16.47 8.19
CA GLY A 121 8.75 17.73 8.10
C GLY A 121 8.35 18.14 6.68
N ALA A 122 8.56 17.28 5.67
CA ALA A 122 8.31 17.58 4.26
C ALA A 122 6.85 17.38 3.83
N PHE A 123 6.02 16.76 4.67
CA PHE A 123 4.64 16.43 4.35
C PHE A 123 3.64 17.34 5.07
N LEU A 124 2.48 17.52 4.44
CA LEU A 124 1.35 18.27 4.99
C LEU A 124 0.75 17.49 6.15
N PRO A 125 0.64 18.06 7.37
CA PRO A 125 -0.10 17.41 8.44
C PRO A 125 -1.60 17.41 8.10
N PHE A 126 -2.25 16.28 8.33
CA PHE A 126 -3.70 16.16 8.32
C PHE A 126 -4.26 16.51 9.70
N ASP A 127 -4.15 17.80 10.05
CA ASP A 127 -4.82 18.39 11.21
C ASP A 127 -6.37 18.30 11.05
N SER A 128 -7.11 18.78 12.03
CA SER A 128 -8.57 18.73 11.97
C SER A 128 -9.15 19.36 10.69
N ALA A 129 -8.60 20.51 10.25
CA ALA A 129 -9.09 21.21 9.08
C ALA A 129 -8.82 20.42 7.78
N ASN A 130 -7.62 19.85 7.62
CA ASN A 130 -7.26 19.04 6.47
C ASN A 130 -7.99 17.68 6.47
N LEU A 131 -8.23 17.07 7.65
CA LEU A 131 -9.07 15.88 7.77
C LEU A 131 -10.53 16.18 7.36
N ASP A 132 -11.09 17.31 7.80
CA ASP A 132 -12.44 17.71 7.42
C ASP A 132 -12.54 17.96 5.91
N ALA A 133 -11.51 18.58 5.31
CA ALA A 133 -11.44 18.79 3.86
C ALA A 133 -11.51 17.48 3.05
N VAL A 134 -10.98 16.37 3.59
CA VAL A 134 -11.05 15.05 2.94
C VAL A 134 -12.25 14.21 3.40
N GLY A 135 -13.18 14.77 4.17
CA GLY A 135 -14.43 14.14 4.57
C GLY A 135 -14.48 13.63 6.00
N GLY A 136 -13.50 13.97 6.84
CA GLY A 136 -13.46 13.66 8.27
C GLY A 136 -12.75 12.35 8.61
N LYS A 137 -12.14 12.33 9.80
CA LYS A 137 -11.38 11.17 10.32
C LYS A 137 -12.25 9.92 10.51
N SER A 138 -13.50 10.11 10.95
CA SER A 138 -14.39 9.03 11.37
C SER A 138 -14.84 8.10 10.24
N ARG A 139 -14.68 8.52 8.97
CA ARG A 139 -15.01 7.68 7.82
C ARG A 139 -13.98 6.56 7.58
N PHE A 140 -12.74 6.77 8.02
CA PHE A 140 -11.66 5.81 7.85
C PHE A 140 -11.67 4.74 8.95
N LEU A 141 -11.21 3.54 8.62
CA LEU A 141 -11.03 2.47 9.61
C LEU A 141 -9.98 2.89 10.65
N ALA A 142 -10.30 2.72 11.93
CA ALA A 142 -9.43 3.12 13.03
C ALA A 142 -8.05 2.43 12.97
N GLY A 143 -8.01 1.13 12.62
CA GLY A 143 -6.77 0.38 12.44
C GLY A 143 -5.87 0.98 11.36
N SER A 144 -6.44 1.32 10.17
CA SER A 144 -5.68 1.94 9.09
C SER A 144 -5.20 3.35 9.46
N MET A 145 -6.03 4.13 10.17
CA MET A 145 -5.65 5.45 10.65
C MET A 145 -4.52 5.43 11.69
N SER A 146 -4.37 4.34 12.46
CA SER A 146 -3.28 4.23 13.46
C SER A 146 -1.88 4.16 12.83
N ALA A 147 -1.79 3.87 11.52
CA ALA A 147 -0.55 3.75 10.77
C ALA A 147 -0.33 4.91 9.77
N THR A 148 -0.85 6.10 10.06
CA THR A 148 -0.75 7.29 9.19
C THR A 148 0.20 8.37 9.71
N GLY A 149 0.94 8.09 10.80
CA GLY A 149 1.89 9.00 11.43
C GLY A 149 2.37 8.49 12.78
N ALA A 150 3.23 9.25 13.43
CA ALA A 150 3.74 8.94 14.76
C ALA A 150 2.64 9.09 15.83
N VAL A 151 2.74 8.28 16.88
CA VAL A 151 1.79 8.30 18.01
C VAL A 151 1.75 9.68 18.64
N GLY A 152 0.54 10.19 18.87
CA GLY A 152 0.32 11.49 19.57
C GLY A 152 0.54 12.71 18.68
N GLN A 153 0.75 12.53 17.37
CA GLN A 153 0.85 13.64 16.41
C GLN A 153 -0.32 13.62 15.41
N ASP A 154 -0.54 14.75 14.73
CA ASP A 154 -1.46 14.78 13.59
C ASP A 154 -0.95 13.86 12.48
N PRO A 155 -1.81 13.09 11.80
CA PRO A 155 -1.39 12.24 10.69
C PRO A 155 -0.69 13.04 9.58
N VAL A 156 0.22 12.42 8.82
CA VAL A 156 0.83 13.01 7.60
C VAL A 156 0.27 12.43 6.31
N ALA A 157 -0.65 11.50 6.45
CA ALA A 157 -1.30 10.83 5.33
C ALA A 157 -2.71 10.39 5.74
N VAL A 158 -3.50 9.94 4.77
CA VAL A 158 -4.75 9.21 5.00
C VAL A 158 -4.69 7.86 4.31
N PRO A 159 -5.36 6.82 4.85
CA PRO A 159 -5.32 5.50 4.25
C PRO A 159 -6.02 5.48 2.88
N LEU A 160 -5.39 4.84 1.89
CA LEU A 160 -5.96 4.59 0.56
C LEU A 160 -6.39 3.13 0.42
N TYR A 161 -5.52 2.18 0.77
CA TYR A 161 -5.80 0.76 0.76
C TYR A 161 -5.50 0.17 2.14
N SER A 162 -6.39 -0.66 2.66
CA SER A 162 -6.15 -1.49 3.85
C SER A 162 -5.71 -2.87 3.41
N LEU A 163 -4.67 -3.40 4.01
CA LEU A 163 -4.08 -4.67 3.65
C LEU A 163 -3.76 -5.49 4.90
N ALA A 164 -3.82 -6.79 4.77
CA ALA A 164 -3.32 -7.74 5.75
C ALA A 164 -2.69 -8.92 5.01
N TYR A 165 -1.66 -9.52 5.60
CA TYR A 165 -1.07 -10.74 5.09
C TYR A 165 -1.94 -11.95 5.46
N ALA A 166 -1.98 -12.91 4.55
CA ALA A 166 -2.60 -14.20 4.74
C ALA A 166 -1.82 -15.27 3.98
N LEU A 167 -2.06 -16.52 4.30
CA LEU A 167 -1.66 -17.65 3.49
C LEU A 167 -2.67 -17.82 2.36
N TYR A 168 -2.24 -17.55 1.12
CA TYR A 168 -2.94 -18.02 -0.06
C TYR A 168 -2.51 -19.43 -0.40
N TYR A 169 -3.44 -20.30 -0.76
CA TYR A 169 -3.16 -21.67 -1.16
C TYR A 169 -4.02 -22.11 -2.35
N ASN A 170 -3.45 -22.93 -3.21
CA ASN A 170 -4.13 -23.48 -4.39
C ASN A 170 -4.94 -24.73 -3.99
N LYS A 171 -6.27 -24.58 -3.93
CA LYS A 171 -7.18 -25.66 -3.51
C LYS A 171 -7.07 -26.93 -4.36
N LYS A 172 -6.81 -26.81 -5.68
CA LYS A 172 -6.63 -27.99 -6.55
C LYS A 172 -5.36 -28.73 -6.22
N GLN A 173 -4.24 -28.02 -6.02
CA GLN A 173 -2.96 -28.65 -5.68
C GLN A 173 -3.01 -29.28 -4.28
N PHE A 174 -3.65 -28.61 -3.32
CA PHE A 174 -3.92 -29.17 -1.98
C PHE A 174 -4.72 -30.47 -2.08
N ALA A 175 -5.84 -30.46 -2.78
CA ALA A 175 -6.67 -31.65 -2.97
C ALA A 175 -5.89 -32.78 -3.67
N ALA A 176 -5.09 -32.48 -4.69
CA ALA A 176 -4.25 -33.46 -5.40
C ALA A 176 -3.17 -34.08 -4.49
N ALA A 177 -2.68 -33.32 -3.50
CA ALA A 177 -1.72 -33.79 -2.47
C ALA A 177 -2.42 -34.45 -1.26
N GLY A 178 -3.76 -34.60 -1.28
CA GLY A 178 -4.53 -35.18 -0.18
C GLY A 178 -4.65 -34.26 1.04
N ILE A 179 -4.44 -32.95 0.88
CA ILE A 179 -4.57 -31.95 1.94
C ILE A 179 -5.99 -31.40 1.90
N THR A 180 -6.74 -31.56 2.98
CA THR A 180 -8.18 -31.22 3.05
C THR A 180 -8.46 -29.87 3.72
N THR A 181 -7.51 -29.35 4.49
CA THR A 181 -7.62 -28.08 5.22
C THR A 181 -6.30 -27.31 5.16
N PRO A 182 -6.33 -25.97 5.13
CA PRO A 182 -5.08 -25.21 5.23
C PRO A 182 -4.42 -25.39 6.60
N PRO A 183 -3.08 -25.35 6.67
CA PRO A 183 -2.34 -25.51 7.90
C PRO A 183 -2.60 -24.36 8.88
N LYS A 184 -2.74 -24.68 10.17
CA LYS A 184 -2.93 -23.72 11.27
C LYS A 184 -1.66 -23.52 12.09
N THR A 185 -0.79 -24.53 12.08
CA THR A 185 0.48 -24.50 12.80
C THR A 185 1.66 -24.66 11.84
N TRP A 186 2.85 -24.23 12.28
CA TRP A 186 4.06 -24.40 11.46
C TRP A 186 4.38 -25.86 11.20
N ASP A 187 4.12 -26.77 12.17
CA ASP A 187 4.32 -28.20 11.98
C ASP A 187 3.40 -28.77 10.86
N GLU A 188 2.12 -28.34 10.83
CA GLU A 188 1.19 -28.69 9.75
C GLU A 188 1.65 -28.09 8.41
N PHE A 189 2.10 -26.82 8.42
CA PHE A 189 2.60 -26.14 7.24
C PHE A 189 3.80 -26.87 6.62
N GLU A 190 4.81 -27.23 7.42
CA GLU A 190 5.97 -27.97 6.94
C GLU A 190 5.60 -29.35 6.40
N ALA A 191 4.69 -30.06 7.09
CA ALA A 191 4.21 -31.36 6.64
C ALA A 191 3.50 -31.29 5.29
N ASP A 192 2.67 -30.26 5.09
CA ASP A 192 1.96 -30.05 3.85
C ASP A 192 2.89 -29.52 2.74
N ALA A 193 3.81 -28.62 3.05
CA ALA A 193 4.80 -28.11 2.12
C ALA A 193 5.69 -29.22 1.56
N LYS A 194 6.08 -30.21 2.38
CA LYS A 194 6.83 -31.40 1.93
C LYS A 194 6.04 -32.26 0.93
N LYS A 195 4.72 -32.37 1.08
CA LYS A 195 3.87 -33.10 0.11
C LYS A 195 3.72 -32.33 -1.20
N LEU A 196 3.71 -31.01 -1.12
CA LEU A 196 3.51 -30.12 -2.26
C LEU A 196 4.79 -29.85 -3.06
N THR A 197 5.97 -30.01 -2.44
CA THR A 197 7.26 -29.82 -3.14
C THR A 197 7.65 -31.09 -3.89
N THR A 198 7.78 -30.97 -5.21
CA THR A 198 8.17 -32.06 -6.11
C THR A 198 9.18 -31.52 -7.15
N PRO A 199 9.86 -32.38 -7.93
CA PRO A 199 10.79 -31.90 -8.94
C PRO A 199 10.14 -30.90 -9.91
N GLY A 200 10.63 -29.67 -9.93
CA GLY A 200 10.13 -28.58 -10.78
C GLY A 200 8.90 -27.85 -10.24
N HIS A 201 8.44 -28.17 -9.03
CA HIS A 201 7.34 -27.51 -8.33
C HIS A 201 7.68 -27.25 -6.87
N TRP A 202 7.38 -26.04 -6.38
CA TRP A 202 7.70 -25.60 -5.03
C TRP A 202 6.43 -25.36 -4.22
N ALA A 203 6.50 -25.60 -2.91
CA ALA A 203 5.33 -25.38 -2.07
C ALA A 203 5.02 -23.90 -1.84
N LEU A 204 6.06 -23.07 -1.69
CA LEU A 204 5.92 -21.66 -1.30
C LEU A 204 6.69 -20.75 -2.27
N SER A 205 6.12 -19.60 -2.61
CA SER A 205 6.83 -18.50 -3.26
C SER A 205 7.02 -17.33 -2.32
N LEU A 206 8.16 -16.64 -2.43
CA LEU A 206 8.58 -15.49 -1.62
C LEU A 206 9.15 -14.38 -2.50
N GLU A 207 9.20 -13.17 -1.94
CA GLU A 207 9.88 -12.01 -2.52
C GLU A 207 11.24 -11.79 -1.81
N GLY A 208 12.14 -12.76 -1.92
CA GLY A 208 13.41 -12.76 -1.19
C GLY A 208 14.37 -11.63 -1.55
N GLY A 209 14.21 -11.02 -2.72
CA GLY A 209 14.91 -9.79 -3.15
C GLY A 209 14.26 -8.48 -2.70
N SER A 210 13.06 -8.54 -2.12
CA SER A 210 12.36 -7.36 -1.62
C SER A 210 12.76 -7.03 -0.18
N LYS A 211 13.31 -5.83 0.03
CA LYS A 211 13.67 -5.35 1.38
C LYS A 211 12.44 -5.27 2.27
N THR A 212 11.37 -4.69 1.76
CA THR A 212 10.11 -4.47 2.48
C THR A 212 9.43 -5.78 2.83
N GLU A 213 9.27 -6.71 1.88
CA GLU A 213 8.60 -7.99 2.14
C GLU A 213 9.38 -8.88 3.10
N ASN A 214 10.71 -8.84 3.03
CA ASN A 214 11.59 -9.53 3.99
C ASN A 214 11.35 -9.03 5.43
N ILE A 215 11.29 -7.70 5.62
CA ILE A 215 11.04 -7.10 6.94
C ILE A 215 9.62 -7.40 7.45
N HIS A 216 8.61 -7.34 6.58
CA HIS A 216 7.25 -7.65 6.97
C HIS A 216 7.10 -9.11 7.43
N SER A 217 7.69 -10.04 6.69
CA SER A 217 7.70 -11.46 7.06
C SER A 217 8.49 -11.71 8.34
N ALA A 218 9.68 -11.13 8.46
CA ALA A 218 10.50 -11.21 9.67
C ALA A 218 9.80 -10.60 10.88
N PHE A 219 9.06 -9.49 10.73
CA PHE A 219 8.28 -8.89 11.81
C PHE A 219 7.23 -9.86 12.36
N MET A 220 6.42 -10.46 11.48
CA MET A 220 5.38 -11.39 11.90
C MET A 220 5.98 -12.60 12.65
N LEU A 221 7.00 -13.22 12.07
CA LEU A 221 7.66 -14.39 12.67
C LEU A 221 8.39 -14.04 13.98
N SER A 222 9.04 -12.88 14.04
CA SER A 222 9.69 -12.40 15.27
C SER A 222 8.67 -12.15 16.40
N GLN A 223 7.51 -11.55 16.11
CA GLN A 223 6.45 -11.37 17.10
C GLN A 223 5.94 -12.72 17.64
N GLN A 224 5.84 -13.74 16.80
CA GLN A 224 5.46 -15.08 17.22
C GLN A 224 6.51 -15.70 18.17
N GLN A 225 7.79 -15.34 18.01
CA GLN A 225 8.88 -15.77 18.89
C GLN A 225 9.04 -14.89 20.15
N GLY A 226 8.23 -13.82 20.31
CA GLY A 226 8.33 -12.88 21.43
C GLY A 226 9.32 -11.75 21.21
N GLY A 227 9.80 -11.56 19.97
CA GLY A 227 10.69 -10.48 19.59
C GLY A 227 9.94 -9.17 19.32
N SER A 228 10.70 -8.09 19.28
CA SER A 228 10.28 -6.78 18.79
C SER A 228 11.46 -6.13 18.09
N PHE A 229 11.22 -5.45 16.97
CA PHE A 229 12.29 -4.75 16.26
C PHE A 229 12.72 -3.44 16.92
N PHE A 230 11.86 -2.89 17.75
CA PHE A 230 12.14 -1.70 18.55
C PHE A 230 11.66 -1.92 19.97
N ASP A 231 12.36 -1.33 20.94
CA ASP A 231 11.91 -1.24 22.31
C ASP A 231 10.92 -0.07 22.51
N ASP A 232 10.40 0.07 23.72
CA ASP A 232 9.42 1.11 24.07
C ASP A 232 9.98 2.54 23.93
N SER A 233 11.31 2.69 23.85
CA SER A 233 11.98 3.97 23.61
C SER A 233 12.17 4.27 22.12
N GLY A 234 11.84 3.33 21.23
CA GLY A 234 12.06 3.41 19.79
C GLY A 234 13.49 3.05 19.36
N LYS A 235 14.29 2.45 20.23
CA LYS A 235 15.62 1.95 19.90
C LYS A 235 15.50 0.59 19.22
N ALA A 236 16.27 0.40 18.14
CA ALA A 236 16.31 -0.86 17.40
C ALA A 236 16.87 -2.01 18.25
N THR A 237 16.19 -3.15 18.21
CA THR A 237 16.49 -4.38 18.96
C THR A 237 16.47 -5.63 18.07
N PHE A 238 16.71 -5.48 16.78
CA PHE A 238 16.51 -6.52 15.76
C PHE A 238 17.40 -7.76 15.94
N ASN A 239 18.53 -7.68 16.64
CA ASN A 239 19.48 -8.77 16.85
C ASN A 239 19.24 -9.56 18.14
N THR A 240 18.07 -9.44 18.77
CA THR A 240 17.72 -10.29 19.93
C THR A 240 17.53 -11.76 19.51
N PRO A 241 17.75 -12.74 20.38
CA PRO A 241 17.56 -14.16 20.04
C PRO A 241 16.18 -14.46 19.44
N GLN A 242 15.13 -13.79 19.90
CA GLN A 242 13.77 -13.97 19.42
C GLN A 242 13.61 -13.46 17.98
N ASN A 243 14.17 -12.29 17.67
CA ASN A 243 14.15 -11.74 16.32
C ASN A 243 15.00 -12.58 15.37
N VAL A 244 16.19 -13.00 15.82
CA VAL A 244 17.05 -13.93 15.05
C VAL A 244 16.33 -15.25 14.74
N ALA A 245 15.58 -15.80 15.71
CA ALA A 245 14.80 -17.02 15.49
C ALA A 245 13.71 -16.83 14.44
N GLY A 246 12.97 -15.70 14.46
CA GLY A 246 11.94 -15.38 13.45
C GLY A 246 12.55 -15.19 12.05
N ILE A 247 13.65 -14.44 11.94
CA ILE A 247 14.36 -14.22 10.66
C ILE A 247 14.92 -15.56 10.14
N LYS A 248 15.51 -16.37 11.03
CA LYS A 248 16.05 -17.69 10.68
C LYS A 248 14.97 -18.60 10.10
N GLN A 249 13.79 -18.66 10.73
CA GLN A 249 12.65 -19.42 10.22
C GLN A 249 12.28 -19.01 8.80
N TYR A 250 12.26 -17.71 8.50
CA TYR A 250 11.96 -17.21 7.15
C TYR A 250 13.01 -17.68 6.12
N ILE A 251 14.29 -17.61 6.46
CA ILE A 251 15.40 -18.04 5.59
C ILE A 251 15.37 -19.56 5.42
N ASP A 252 15.01 -20.31 6.47
CA ASP A 252 14.97 -21.77 6.45
C ASP A 252 13.94 -22.34 5.49
N PHE A 253 12.88 -21.66 5.15
CA PHE A 253 11.96 -22.08 4.09
C PHE A 253 12.70 -22.35 2.76
N MET A 254 13.73 -21.56 2.44
CA MET A 254 14.58 -21.79 1.26
C MET A 254 15.77 -22.72 1.56
N GLN A 255 16.49 -22.45 2.64
CA GLN A 255 17.78 -23.09 2.93
C GLN A 255 17.64 -24.52 3.45
N THR A 256 16.81 -24.74 4.47
CA THR A 256 16.69 -25.99 5.22
C THR A 256 15.53 -26.84 4.71
N ASP A 257 14.36 -26.24 4.62
CA ASP A 257 13.12 -26.92 4.23
C ASP A 257 13.03 -27.17 2.73
N LYS A 258 13.73 -26.33 1.96
CA LYS A 258 13.80 -26.41 0.49
C LYS A 258 12.43 -26.40 -0.18
N ILE A 259 11.50 -25.64 0.40
CA ILE A 259 10.14 -25.50 -0.09
C ILE A 259 9.94 -24.26 -0.97
N VAL A 260 10.97 -23.42 -1.12
CA VAL A 260 11.02 -22.19 -1.91
C VAL A 260 12.03 -22.34 -3.04
N ASN A 261 11.69 -21.85 -4.22
CA ASN A 261 12.60 -21.82 -5.36
C ASN A 261 13.77 -20.86 -5.06
N PRO A 262 15.05 -21.28 -5.20
CA PRO A 262 16.19 -20.38 -5.04
C PRO A 262 16.13 -19.10 -5.90
N SER A 263 15.45 -19.11 -7.06
CA SER A 263 15.26 -17.91 -7.90
C SER A 263 14.47 -16.81 -7.20
N ASP A 264 13.64 -17.14 -6.22
CA ASP A 264 12.81 -16.19 -5.46
C ASP A 264 13.64 -15.18 -4.64
N ALA A 265 14.93 -15.51 -4.40
CA ALA A 265 15.88 -14.55 -3.82
C ALA A 265 16.08 -13.28 -4.68
N GLN A 266 15.66 -13.28 -5.94
CA GLN A 266 15.75 -12.13 -6.84
C GLN A 266 14.42 -11.40 -7.04
N TYR A 267 13.30 -11.95 -6.56
CA TYR A 267 11.98 -11.32 -6.68
C TYR A 267 11.88 -10.11 -5.76
N SER A 268 11.47 -8.95 -6.29
CA SER A 268 11.60 -7.68 -5.56
C SER A 268 10.43 -6.70 -5.69
N ASN A 269 9.42 -7.01 -6.53
CA ASN A 269 8.34 -6.06 -6.83
C ASN A 269 6.94 -6.58 -6.49
N GLY A 270 6.80 -7.75 -5.89
CA GLY A 270 5.53 -8.31 -5.46
C GLY A 270 4.73 -8.99 -6.55
N THR A 271 5.14 -8.87 -7.80
CA THR A 271 4.41 -9.45 -8.93
C THR A 271 4.90 -10.85 -9.28
N GLU A 272 6.15 -11.15 -9.01
CA GLU A 272 6.80 -12.40 -9.40
C GLU A 272 6.29 -13.58 -8.57
N ALA A 273 6.29 -13.45 -7.24
CA ALA A 273 5.78 -14.49 -6.35
C ALA A 273 4.28 -14.74 -6.54
N LEU A 274 3.48 -13.68 -6.70
CA LEU A 274 2.06 -13.81 -7.00
C LEU A 274 1.79 -14.50 -8.34
N LYS A 275 2.60 -14.21 -9.37
CA LYS A 275 2.50 -14.84 -10.68
C LYS A 275 2.82 -16.33 -10.60
N ASP A 276 3.88 -16.72 -9.89
CA ASP A 276 4.25 -18.13 -9.71
C ASP A 276 3.13 -18.91 -9.00
N PHE A 277 2.52 -18.33 -7.97
CA PHE A 277 1.36 -18.91 -7.33
C PHE A 277 0.15 -18.99 -8.27
N ALA A 278 -0.19 -17.91 -8.96
CA ALA A 278 -1.34 -17.85 -9.85
C ALA A 278 -1.24 -18.81 -11.05
N THR A 279 -0.02 -19.03 -11.56
CA THR A 279 0.23 -19.95 -12.68
C THR A 279 0.49 -21.39 -12.25
N GLY A 280 0.46 -21.67 -10.95
CA GLY A 280 0.60 -23.01 -10.39
C GLY A 280 2.04 -23.52 -10.32
N VAL A 281 3.04 -22.65 -10.49
CA VAL A 281 4.46 -22.97 -10.26
C VAL A 281 4.69 -23.27 -8.77
N THR A 282 3.95 -22.57 -7.90
CA THR A 282 3.92 -22.81 -6.45
C THR A 282 2.51 -23.07 -5.94
N SER A 283 2.39 -23.72 -4.80
CA SER A 283 1.09 -24.06 -4.18
C SER A 283 0.61 -23.05 -3.16
N MET A 284 1.50 -22.23 -2.62
CA MET A 284 1.24 -21.27 -1.55
C MET A 284 2.03 -19.98 -1.78
N VAL A 285 1.51 -18.89 -1.23
CA VAL A 285 2.23 -17.63 -1.07
C VAL A 285 1.71 -16.90 0.18
N PHE A 286 2.61 -16.31 0.95
CA PHE A 286 2.24 -15.35 1.98
C PHE A 286 2.12 -13.98 1.33
N TRP A 287 0.91 -13.45 1.26
CA TRP A 287 0.71 -12.19 0.56
C TRP A 287 -0.40 -11.36 1.17
N GLN A 288 -0.37 -10.09 0.85
CA GLN A 288 -1.45 -9.16 1.16
C GLN A 288 -2.69 -9.48 0.33
N ALA A 289 -3.85 -8.86 0.65
CA ALA A 289 -5.06 -9.03 -0.11
C ALA A 289 -4.83 -8.69 -1.60
N ALA A 290 -4.87 -9.70 -2.47
CA ALA A 290 -4.47 -9.60 -3.88
C ALA A 290 -5.32 -10.46 -4.82
N SER A 291 -6.56 -10.81 -4.45
CA SER A 291 -7.43 -11.67 -5.26
C SER A 291 -7.70 -11.12 -6.67
N GLY A 292 -7.71 -9.79 -6.83
CA GLY A 292 -7.83 -9.13 -8.13
C GLY A 292 -6.62 -9.39 -9.03
N SER A 293 -5.41 -9.26 -8.49
CA SER A 293 -4.15 -9.52 -9.22
C SER A 293 -4.01 -10.99 -9.60
N LEU A 294 -4.37 -11.92 -8.71
CA LEU A 294 -4.37 -13.35 -9.00
C LEU A 294 -5.29 -13.71 -10.17
N LYS A 295 -6.49 -13.12 -10.20
CA LYS A 295 -7.41 -13.26 -11.33
C LYS A 295 -6.83 -12.71 -12.63
N GLN A 296 -6.16 -11.55 -12.58
CA GLN A 296 -5.52 -10.96 -13.76
C GLN A 296 -4.37 -11.83 -14.29
N PHE A 297 -3.64 -12.55 -13.41
CA PHE A 297 -2.67 -13.57 -13.81
C PHE A 297 -3.29 -14.86 -14.34
N GLY A 298 -4.62 -14.95 -14.36
CA GLY A 298 -5.36 -16.08 -14.96
C GLY A 298 -5.76 -17.17 -13.96
N MET A 299 -5.58 -16.97 -12.66
CA MET A 299 -6.01 -17.95 -11.66
C MET A 299 -7.54 -17.96 -11.54
N ASP A 300 -8.12 -19.14 -11.55
CA ASP A 300 -9.57 -19.31 -11.30
C ASP A 300 -9.86 -18.95 -9.82
N PRO A 301 -10.77 -18.00 -9.54
CA PRO A 301 -11.13 -17.65 -8.18
C PRO A 301 -11.61 -18.84 -7.33
N ALA A 302 -12.19 -19.87 -7.95
CA ALA A 302 -12.63 -21.10 -7.26
C ALA A 302 -11.44 -21.90 -6.67
N ASP A 303 -10.25 -21.76 -7.25
CA ASP A 303 -9.03 -22.44 -6.82
C ASP A 303 -8.27 -21.70 -5.74
N ILE A 304 -8.61 -20.43 -5.50
CA ILE A 304 -7.96 -19.59 -4.47
C ILE A 304 -8.53 -19.98 -3.09
N GLY A 305 -7.65 -20.34 -2.17
CA GLY A 305 -7.95 -20.45 -0.75
C GLY A 305 -7.20 -19.38 0.03
N VAL A 306 -7.79 -18.87 1.09
CA VAL A 306 -7.20 -17.88 2.00
C VAL A 306 -7.34 -18.38 3.44
N ALA A 307 -6.25 -18.32 4.20
CA ALA A 307 -6.23 -18.68 5.61
C ALA A 307 -5.25 -17.76 6.38
N PRO A 308 -5.38 -17.61 7.70
CA PRO A 308 -4.35 -16.94 8.49
C PRO A 308 -2.97 -17.63 8.30
N ILE A 309 -1.89 -16.84 8.36
CA ILE A 309 -0.53 -17.39 8.41
C ILE A 309 -0.40 -18.27 9.66
N PRO A 310 0.26 -19.44 9.56
CA PRO A 310 0.37 -20.37 10.67
C PRO A 310 1.00 -19.78 11.93
N LEU A 311 0.67 -20.35 13.07
CA LEU A 311 1.24 -20.02 14.38
C LEU A 311 2.05 -21.22 14.92
N PRO A 312 2.98 -21.00 15.86
CA PRO A 312 3.56 -22.12 16.62
C PRO A 312 2.46 -22.94 17.30
N ALA A 313 2.54 -24.26 17.26
CA ALA A 313 1.59 -25.17 17.93
C ALA A 313 1.52 -24.88 19.46
N THR A 314 2.66 -24.53 20.04
CA THR A 314 2.77 -23.96 21.37
C THR A 314 3.50 -22.63 21.26
N MET A 315 2.86 -21.54 21.69
CA MET A 315 3.47 -20.21 21.64
C MET A 315 4.72 -20.19 22.54
N PRO A 316 5.87 -19.71 22.03
CA PRO A 316 7.06 -19.47 22.86
C PRO A 316 6.77 -18.43 23.97
N ALA A 317 7.62 -18.43 25.00
CA ALA A 317 7.51 -17.44 26.08
C ALA A 317 7.63 -16.01 25.53
N GLY A 318 6.65 -15.18 25.82
CA GLY A 318 6.53 -13.82 25.26
C GLY A 318 5.99 -13.75 23.83
N GLY A 319 5.78 -14.88 23.17
CA GLY A 319 5.25 -14.95 21.80
C GLY A 319 3.83 -14.41 21.71
N LYS A 320 3.54 -13.75 20.60
CA LYS A 320 2.22 -13.15 20.33
C LYS A 320 1.55 -13.87 19.17
N LYS A 321 0.23 -13.99 19.23
CA LYS A 321 -0.59 -14.58 18.15
C LYS A 321 -0.72 -13.61 16.97
N VAL A 322 0.40 -13.27 16.35
CA VAL A 322 0.46 -12.38 15.20
C VAL A 322 0.50 -13.21 13.91
N THR A 323 -0.54 -13.12 13.09
CA THR A 323 -0.63 -13.79 11.78
C THR A 323 -0.53 -12.79 10.63
N SER A 324 -0.42 -11.50 10.92
CA SER A 324 -0.26 -10.44 9.93
C SER A 324 0.38 -9.21 10.55
N MET A 325 1.05 -8.45 9.73
CA MET A 325 1.27 -7.04 9.97
C MET A 325 0.00 -6.26 9.54
N VAL A 326 -0.31 -5.15 10.22
CA VAL A 326 -1.25 -4.15 9.68
C VAL A 326 -0.57 -3.46 8.52
N ALA A 327 -0.86 -3.91 7.32
CA ALA A 327 -0.33 -3.34 6.09
C ALA A 327 -1.30 -2.33 5.48
N GLY A 328 -0.80 -1.50 4.58
CA GLY A 328 -1.63 -0.54 3.87
C GLY A 328 -0.82 0.46 3.07
N ILE A 329 -1.55 1.14 2.20
CA ILE A 329 -1.02 2.23 1.40
C ILE A 329 -1.72 3.49 1.83
N ASN A 330 -0.95 4.52 2.11
CA ASN A 330 -1.45 5.83 2.49
C ASN A 330 -1.21 6.85 1.37
N MET A 331 -2.09 7.85 1.27
CA MET A 331 -1.88 9.04 0.44
C MET A 331 -1.35 10.18 1.29
N ALA A 332 -0.23 10.74 0.89
CA ALA A 332 0.40 11.90 1.51
C ALA A 332 0.49 13.06 0.53
N ILE A 333 0.54 14.29 1.04
CA ILE A 333 0.69 15.52 0.27
C ILE A 333 2.02 16.16 0.67
N PHE A 334 2.87 16.51 -0.31
CA PHE A 334 4.07 17.27 -0.01
C PHE A 334 3.72 18.69 0.45
N LYS A 335 4.31 19.14 1.57
CA LYS A 335 3.99 20.44 2.20
C LYS A 335 4.32 21.64 1.32
N ASN A 336 5.29 21.49 0.42
CA ASN A 336 5.74 22.55 -0.50
C ASN A 336 4.90 22.64 -1.78
N THR A 337 3.86 21.83 -1.94
CA THR A 337 2.92 21.96 -3.08
C THR A 337 2.35 23.38 -3.14
N LYS A 338 2.17 23.89 -4.36
CA LYS A 338 1.47 25.16 -4.61
C LYS A 338 -0.04 24.95 -4.78
N ASN A 339 -0.49 23.69 -4.81
CA ASN A 339 -1.82 23.26 -5.20
C ASN A 339 -2.53 22.55 -4.03
N LYS A 340 -2.36 23.04 -2.79
CA LYS A 340 -2.85 22.37 -1.57
C LYS A 340 -4.34 22.00 -1.65
N ASP A 341 -5.19 22.95 -2.03
CA ASP A 341 -6.63 22.75 -2.04
C ASP A 341 -7.05 21.74 -3.13
N ALA A 342 -6.41 21.80 -4.30
CA ALA A 342 -6.58 20.82 -5.36
C ALA A 342 -6.13 19.43 -4.93
N ALA A 343 -4.98 19.32 -4.22
CA ALA A 343 -4.46 18.07 -3.69
C ALA A 343 -5.41 17.45 -2.64
N LEU A 344 -5.97 18.26 -1.72
CA LEU A 344 -6.98 17.80 -0.75
C LEU A 344 -8.26 17.32 -1.44
N LYS A 345 -8.72 18.01 -2.49
CA LYS A 345 -9.86 17.55 -3.31
C LYS A 345 -9.57 16.21 -3.99
N PHE A 346 -8.36 16.04 -4.49
CA PHE A 346 -7.93 14.78 -5.11
C PHE A 346 -7.88 13.64 -4.09
N VAL A 347 -7.27 13.85 -2.92
CA VAL A 347 -7.26 12.86 -1.84
C VAL A 347 -8.68 12.50 -1.40
N LYS A 348 -9.59 13.49 -1.27
CA LYS A 348 -11.01 13.26 -0.97
C LYS A 348 -11.70 12.40 -2.03
N PHE A 349 -11.42 12.64 -3.30
CA PHE A 349 -11.96 11.86 -4.41
C PHE A 349 -11.48 10.41 -4.34
N MET A 350 -10.16 10.18 -4.30
CA MET A 350 -9.56 8.85 -4.27
C MET A 350 -9.99 8.02 -3.05
N THR A 351 -10.30 8.69 -1.94
CA THR A 351 -10.81 8.04 -0.72
C THR A 351 -12.34 8.07 -0.62
N SER A 352 -13.07 8.53 -1.63
CA SER A 352 -14.55 8.50 -1.63
C SER A 352 -15.05 7.05 -1.65
N THR A 353 -16.25 6.82 -1.12
CA THR A 353 -16.86 5.48 -1.11
C THR A 353 -16.90 4.84 -2.50
N PRO A 354 -17.35 5.52 -3.59
CA PRO A 354 -17.33 4.94 -4.93
C PRO A 354 -15.93 4.55 -5.42
N GLU A 355 -14.93 5.42 -5.24
CA GLU A 355 -13.56 5.14 -5.69
C GLU A 355 -12.92 4.01 -4.88
N GLN A 356 -13.17 3.99 -3.58
CA GLN A 356 -12.72 2.89 -2.72
C GLN A 356 -13.33 1.55 -3.12
N GLN A 357 -14.58 1.53 -3.57
CA GLN A 357 -15.21 0.31 -4.10
C GLN A 357 -14.60 -0.11 -5.44
N ILE A 358 -14.39 0.82 -6.37
CA ILE A 358 -13.83 0.54 -7.70
C ILE A 358 -12.39 0.02 -7.57
N LEU A 359 -11.52 0.79 -6.93
CA LEU A 359 -10.10 0.49 -6.84
C LEU A 359 -9.84 -0.81 -6.06
N ASN A 360 -10.48 -0.98 -4.91
CA ASN A 360 -10.25 -2.16 -4.09
C ASN A 360 -10.83 -3.44 -4.70
N LYS A 361 -11.94 -3.37 -5.45
CA LYS A 361 -12.42 -4.53 -6.25
C LYS A 361 -11.43 -4.90 -7.35
N THR A 362 -10.85 -3.92 -8.00
CA THR A 362 -9.91 -4.16 -9.11
C THR A 362 -8.61 -4.78 -8.62
N TYR A 363 -8.04 -4.26 -7.55
CA TYR A 363 -6.80 -4.78 -7.00
C TYR A 363 -6.99 -5.99 -6.06
N GLY A 364 -8.21 -6.20 -5.57
CA GLY A 364 -8.48 -7.24 -4.57
C GLY A 364 -8.02 -6.85 -3.16
N SER A 365 -7.72 -5.59 -2.94
CA SER A 365 -7.39 -5.00 -1.64
C SER A 365 -8.66 -4.72 -0.83
N LEU A 366 -8.50 -4.16 0.38
CA LEU A 366 -9.60 -3.82 1.26
C LEU A 366 -9.81 -2.30 1.31
N PRO A 367 -11.07 -1.83 1.28
CA PRO A 367 -11.34 -0.41 1.46
C PRO A 367 -10.82 0.12 2.80
N SER A 368 -10.30 1.33 2.77
CA SER A 368 -9.90 2.04 3.99
C SER A 368 -11.03 2.84 4.64
N VAL A 369 -12.19 2.93 3.97
CA VAL A 369 -13.39 3.63 4.48
C VAL A 369 -14.52 2.64 4.77
N SER A 370 -15.19 2.83 5.92
CA SER A 370 -16.20 1.90 6.42
C SER A 370 -17.39 1.71 5.47
N ASP A 371 -17.86 2.79 4.86
CA ASP A 371 -19.06 2.76 4.00
C ASP A 371 -18.86 1.95 2.72
N ALA A 372 -17.60 1.79 2.25
CA ALA A 372 -17.30 1.01 1.06
C ALA A 372 -17.57 -0.49 1.24
N TYR A 373 -17.58 -0.98 2.49
CA TYR A 373 -17.92 -2.39 2.79
C TYR A 373 -19.39 -2.73 2.59
N SER A 374 -20.25 -1.76 2.27
CA SER A 374 -21.64 -2.04 1.84
C SER A 374 -21.72 -2.75 0.48
N ASP A 375 -20.68 -2.70 -0.36
CA ASP A 375 -20.63 -3.42 -1.62
C ASP A 375 -20.48 -4.93 -1.39
N PRO A 376 -21.32 -5.78 -2.05
CA PRO A 376 -21.27 -7.23 -1.89
C PRO A 376 -19.91 -7.87 -2.19
N ALA A 377 -19.06 -7.24 -3.03
CA ALA A 377 -17.72 -7.72 -3.32
C ALA A 377 -16.84 -7.83 -2.06
N PHE A 378 -17.12 -7.03 -1.03
CA PHE A 378 -16.40 -7.06 0.25
C PHE A 378 -17.10 -7.88 1.34
N GLN A 379 -18.07 -8.73 0.96
CA GLN A 379 -18.79 -9.65 1.85
C GLN A 379 -18.44 -11.13 1.58
N THR A 380 -17.39 -11.39 0.78
CA THR A 380 -16.98 -12.76 0.46
C THR A 380 -16.28 -13.44 1.64
N PRO A 381 -16.26 -14.80 1.70
CA PRO A 381 -15.55 -15.53 2.76
C PRO A 381 -14.07 -15.12 2.86
N ASP A 382 -13.37 -14.91 1.75
CA ASP A 382 -11.95 -14.51 1.75
C ASP A 382 -11.75 -13.12 2.38
N VAL A 383 -12.60 -12.15 2.03
CA VAL A 383 -12.58 -10.83 2.66
C VAL A 383 -12.87 -10.93 4.16
N GLN A 384 -13.74 -11.86 4.58
CA GLN A 384 -14.01 -12.06 6.00
C GLN A 384 -12.77 -12.59 6.75
N VAL A 385 -11.97 -13.47 6.13
CA VAL A 385 -10.69 -13.92 6.70
C VAL A 385 -9.76 -12.73 6.96
N PHE A 386 -9.61 -11.83 5.99
CA PHE A 386 -8.78 -10.62 6.16
C PHE A 386 -9.31 -9.68 7.25
N LYS A 387 -10.64 -9.51 7.35
CA LYS A 387 -11.25 -8.71 8.42
C LYS A 387 -10.97 -9.30 9.80
N ASP A 388 -11.09 -10.62 9.91
CA ASP A 388 -10.84 -11.34 11.17
C ASP A 388 -9.35 -11.24 11.57
N ILE A 389 -8.43 -11.35 10.60
CA ILE A 389 -7.00 -11.14 10.81
C ILE A 389 -6.75 -9.71 11.32
N LEU A 390 -7.25 -8.69 10.62
CA LEU A 390 -7.05 -7.28 10.98
C LEU A 390 -7.62 -6.95 12.37
N SER A 391 -8.72 -7.60 12.74
CA SER A 391 -9.40 -7.35 14.01
C SER A 391 -8.75 -8.06 15.20
N ASN A 392 -8.13 -9.24 14.98
CA ASN A 392 -7.80 -10.15 16.08
C ASN A 392 -6.31 -10.52 16.15
N THR A 393 -5.60 -10.58 15.00
CA THR A 393 -4.25 -11.15 14.94
C THR A 393 -3.25 -10.34 14.12
N ALA A 394 -3.63 -9.19 13.58
CA ALA A 394 -2.70 -8.26 12.97
C ALA A 394 -2.06 -7.33 14.02
N ALA A 395 -0.77 -7.08 13.87
CA ALA A 395 -0.04 -6.10 14.70
C ALA A 395 0.55 -4.98 13.82
N PRO A 396 0.49 -3.72 14.25
CA PRO A 396 1.18 -2.66 13.53
C PRO A 396 2.69 -2.76 13.72
N MET A 397 3.46 -2.44 12.67
CA MET A 397 4.87 -2.14 12.83
C MET A 397 5.01 -0.92 13.75
N PRO A 398 5.98 -0.88 14.68
CA PRO A 398 6.16 0.26 15.56
C PRO A 398 6.33 1.57 14.79
N PRO A 399 5.48 2.60 14.99
CA PRO A 399 5.52 3.86 14.22
C PRO A 399 6.60 4.81 14.76
N VAL A 400 7.86 4.45 14.56
CA VAL A 400 9.05 5.20 15.01
C VAL A 400 9.72 5.94 13.85
N ALA A 401 10.38 7.05 14.13
CA ALA A 401 11.04 7.87 13.10
C ALA A 401 12.16 7.13 12.35
N GLY A 402 12.80 6.16 12.97
CA GLY A 402 13.88 5.35 12.37
C GLY A 402 13.40 4.17 11.53
N GLU A 403 12.09 3.95 11.40
CA GLU A 403 11.53 2.75 10.78
C GLU A 403 11.96 2.57 9.32
N SER A 404 11.84 3.58 8.46
CA SER A 404 12.24 3.47 7.04
C SER A 404 13.75 3.25 6.86
N GLN A 405 14.58 3.80 7.75
CA GLN A 405 16.01 3.52 7.73
C GLN A 405 16.29 2.08 8.15
N PHE A 406 15.62 1.59 9.19
CA PHE A 406 15.67 0.21 9.64
C PHE A 406 15.23 -0.74 8.51
N GLU A 407 14.08 -0.51 7.88
CA GLU A 407 13.58 -1.30 6.75
C GLU A 407 14.62 -1.34 5.60
N THR A 408 15.25 -0.22 5.29
CA THR A 408 16.29 -0.16 4.26
C THR A 408 17.54 -0.95 4.64
N LEU A 409 18.08 -0.79 5.85
CA LEU A 409 19.33 -1.41 6.28
C LEU A 409 19.16 -2.91 6.55
N VAL A 410 18.21 -3.26 7.40
CA VAL A 410 17.96 -4.67 7.77
C VAL A 410 17.36 -5.44 6.58
N GLY A 411 16.46 -4.82 5.81
CA GLY A 411 15.94 -5.40 4.57
C GLY A 411 17.05 -5.69 3.55
N THR A 412 18.04 -4.79 3.41
CA THR A 412 19.22 -5.04 2.56
C THR A 412 20.06 -6.22 3.09
N ALA A 413 20.28 -6.29 4.40
CA ALA A 413 20.98 -7.43 4.99
C ALA A 413 20.22 -8.74 4.73
N MET A 414 18.89 -8.74 4.91
CA MET A 414 18.07 -9.92 4.64
C MET A 414 18.09 -10.34 3.17
N THR A 415 18.07 -9.41 2.21
CA THR A 415 18.20 -9.76 0.78
C THR A 415 19.54 -10.43 0.48
N ASN A 416 20.63 -10.01 1.15
CA ASN A 416 21.93 -10.67 1.02
C ASN A 416 21.93 -12.08 1.62
N LEU A 417 21.31 -12.26 2.79
CA LEU A 417 21.19 -13.58 3.42
C LEU A 417 20.31 -14.53 2.58
N MET A 418 19.24 -14.04 1.97
CA MET A 418 18.41 -14.82 1.02
C MET A 418 19.22 -15.23 -0.21
N ALA A 419 20.05 -14.32 -0.77
CA ALA A 419 20.93 -14.64 -1.88
C ALA A 419 22.00 -15.67 -1.50
N ASP A 420 22.58 -15.58 -0.29
CA ASP A 420 23.50 -16.58 0.25
C ASP A 420 22.81 -17.97 0.35
N ALA A 421 21.62 -18.03 0.93
CA ALA A 421 20.84 -19.27 1.03
C ALA A 421 20.51 -19.84 -0.36
N ALA A 422 20.13 -19.00 -1.33
CA ALA A 422 19.82 -19.41 -2.70
C ALA A 422 21.02 -20.00 -3.44
N THR A 423 22.24 -19.55 -3.13
CA THR A 423 23.50 -20.08 -3.71
C THR A 423 24.08 -21.26 -2.96
N GLY A 424 23.40 -21.73 -1.89
CA GLY A 424 23.81 -22.88 -1.09
C GLY A 424 24.80 -22.57 0.02
N LYS A 425 25.06 -21.29 0.29
CA LYS A 425 25.83 -20.89 1.48
C LYS A 425 24.90 -20.98 2.71
N THR A 426 25.40 -21.67 3.75
CA THR A 426 24.63 -21.79 5.00
C THR A 426 24.58 -20.47 5.73
N VAL A 427 23.38 -19.98 5.99
CA VAL A 427 23.11 -18.80 6.84
C VAL A 427 22.83 -19.31 8.27
N THR A 428 23.67 -18.89 9.21
CA THR A 428 23.56 -19.26 10.63
C THR A 428 22.85 -18.18 11.44
N SER A 429 22.49 -18.47 12.69
CA SER A 429 21.97 -17.47 13.62
C SER A 429 22.97 -16.36 13.92
N ASP A 430 24.29 -16.67 13.92
CA ASP A 430 25.33 -15.67 14.12
C ASP A 430 25.46 -14.71 12.92
N ASP A 431 25.28 -15.22 11.68
CA ASP A 431 25.23 -14.35 10.48
C ASP A 431 24.04 -13.38 10.53
N ILE A 432 22.89 -13.83 11.08
CA ILE A 432 21.70 -12.98 11.23
C ILE A 432 21.90 -11.95 12.35
N ALA A 433 22.57 -12.30 13.44
CA ALA A 433 22.79 -11.42 14.58
C ALA A 433 23.90 -10.37 14.34
N SER A 434 24.78 -10.58 13.36
CA SER A 434 25.92 -9.70 13.05
C SER A 434 25.51 -8.46 12.26
#